data_b527fda3a914d75fef7693469c086999
#
_entry.id   b527fda3a914d75fef7693469c086999
#
_cell.length_a   1.000
_cell.length_b   1.000
_cell.length_c   1.000
_cell.angle_alpha   90.00
_cell.angle_beta   90.00
_cell.angle_gamma   90.00
#
_symmetry.space_group_name_H-M   'P 1'
#
loop_
_entity.id
_entity.type
_entity.pdbx_description
1 polymer ?
#
loop_
_entity_poly.entity_id
_entity_poly.type
_entity_poly.pdbx_seq_one_letter_code
_entity_poly.pdbx_strand_id
1 'polypeptide(L)'
;EGNRIVYIGTERPEGYTGETYDGRNKVALPGFYNIHWHIPDTLLRGYGEGLPLHRWLTEKMFPFEAKLTEEDVYWSSMLGACELIRSGAASFNDMFYKLEWIERAVRDSGLKANLSFGVSALPGLGSYREYAAYAETEALRRRLAEAGDDRVRVDVGLHAEYTSHGGLMRDVADYAREAGLRVHLHLSETRKEHEECKTRHNGLTPAALFERVGLFDVPAIAAH
;
A
#
# COMPACT_ATOMS: atom_id res chain seq x y z
N GLU A 1 11.94 1.07 26.87
CA GLU A 1 10.98 0.27 27.62
C GLU A 1 9.74 0.10 26.77
N GLY A 2 9.31 -1.15 26.55
CA GLY A 2 8.28 -1.46 25.59
C GLY A 2 8.70 -1.03 24.16
N ASN A 3 7.92 -0.15 23.56
CA ASN A 3 8.17 0.39 22.22
C ASN A 3 8.74 1.82 22.22
N ARG A 4 9.25 2.29 23.37
CA ARG A 4 9.77 3.65 23.53
C ARG A 4 11.21 3.67 23.98
N ILE A 5 11.98 4.63 23.42
CA ILE A 5 13.29 4.99 23.91
C ILE A 5 13.09 5.80 25.20
N VAL A 6 13.60 5.30 26.33
CA VAL A 6 13.44 5.95 27.63
C VAL A 6 14.70 6.65 28.13
N TYR A 7 15.84 6.35 27.51
CA TYR A 7 17.10 6.98 27.83
C TYR A 7 18.04 7.08 26.64
N ILE A 8 18.71 8.18 26.50
CA ILE A 8 19.84 8.40 25.60
C ILE A 8 20.92 9.14 26.39
N GLY A 9 22.11 8.57 26.48
CA GLY A 9 23.22 9.18 27.23
C GLY A 9 24.53 8.44 27.01
N THR A 10 25.61 8.95 27.63
CA THR A 10 26.95 8.39 27.55
C THR A 10 27.22 7.34 28.61
N GLU A 11 26.46 7.37 29.70
CA GLU A 11 26.64 6.47 30.82
C GLU A 11 25.53 5.42 30.85
N ARG A 12 25.89 4.22 31.29
CA ARG A 12 24.89 3.16 31.51
C ARG A 12 23.97 3.53 32.66
N PRO A 13 22.65 3.46 32.51
CA PRO A 13 21.73 3.69 33.63
C PRO A 13 21.98 2.72 34.76
N GLU A 14 22.01 3.26 36.00
CA GLU A 14 22.18 2.47 37.23
C GLU A 14 21.04 1.43 37.34
N GLY A 15 21.39 0.22 37.74
CA GLY A 15 20.42 -0.87 37.92
C GLY A 15 19.90 -1.49 36.60
N TYR A 16 20.39 -1.11 35.45
CA TYR A 16 19.95 -1.74 34.19
C TYR A 16 20.41 -3.20 34.06
N THR A 17 19.44 -4.11 33.93
CA THR A 17 19.64 -5.57 33.85
C THR A 17 19.25 -6.16 32.49
N GLY A 18 18.78 -5.34 31.53
CA GLY A 18 18.35 -5.80 30.21
C GLY A 18 19.51 -6.23 29.30
N GLU A 19 19.17 -6.77 28.15
CA GLU A 19 20.12 -7.14 27.09
C GLU A 19 20.96 -5.96 26.66
N THR A 20 22.21 -6.24 26.31
CA THR A 20 23.18 -5.23 25.84
C THR A 20 23.70 -5.62 24.47
N TYR A 21 23.66 -4.69 23.54
CA TYR A 21 24.21 -4.86 22.20
C TYR A 21 25.47 -3.99 22.03
N ASP A 22 26.57 -4.55 21.55
CA ASP A 22 27.78 -3.80 21.23
C ASP A 22 27.60 -2.95 19.97
N GLY A 23 27.44 -1.65 20.17
CA GLY A 23 27.24 -0.64 19.11
C GLY A 23 28.53 0.05 18.65
N ARG A 24 29.72 -0.39 19.07
CA ARG A 24 30.99 0.24 18.66
C ARG A 24 31.12 0.22 17.12
N ASN A 25 31.48 1.37 16.54
CA ASN A 25 31.56 1.60 15.10
C ASN A 25 30.22 1.41 14.36
N LYS A 26 29.08 1.59 15.03
CA LYS A 26 27.75 1.52 14.46
C LYS A 26 26.95 2.80 14.75
N VAL A 27 25.97 3.04 13.91
CA VAL A 27 25.00 4.13 14.08
C VAL A 27 23.62 3.50 14.23
N ALA A 28 22.88 3.90 15.27
CA ALA A 28 21.50 3.52 15.43
C ALA A 28 20.62 4.51 14.66
N LEU A 29 19.77 4.00 13.78
CA LEU A 29 18.82 4.76 12.99
C LEU A 29 17.41 4.23 13.23
N PRO A 30 16.36 5.06 13.09
CA PRO A 30 15.01 4.54 12.93
C PRO A 30 14.93 3.56 11.76
N GLY A 31 14.09 2.55 11.86
CA GLY A 31 13.82 1.66 10.74
C GLY A 31 13.24 2.43 9.54
N PHE A 32 13.57 1.99 8.33
CA PHE A 32 13.06 2.64 7.12
C PHE A 32 11.58 2.34 6.90
N TYR A 33 10.94 3.23 6.12
CA TYR A 33 9.55 3.09 5.69
C TYR A 33 9.53 3.01 4.16
N ASN A 34 9.01 1.89 3.62
CA ASN A 34 8.71 1.81 2.20
C ASN A 34 7.31 2.37 1.98
N ILE A 35 7.20 3.51 1.30
CA ILE A 35 5.94 4.23 1.17
C ILE A 35 5.02 3.75 0.05
N HIS A 36 5.49 2.84 -0.81
CA HIS A 36 4.68 2.22 -1.84
C HIS A 36 5.26 0.89 -2.30
N TRP A 37 4.42 -0.14 -2.34
CA TRP A 37 4.79 -1.47 -2.81
C TRP A 37 3.57 -2.27 -3.27
N HIS A 38 3.86 -3.36 -3.98
CA HIS A 38 2.97 -4.47 -4.30
C HIS A 38 3.64 -5.74 -3.78
N ILE A 39 3.55 -5.98 -2.46
CA ILE A 39 4.39 -6.99 -1.79
C ILE A 39 4.21 -8.40 -2.35
N PRO A 40 3.00 -8.85 -2.78
CA PRO A 40 2.85 -10.18 -3.38
C PRO A 40 3.57 -10.33 -4.72
N ASP A 41 3.84 -9.24 -5.44
CA ASP A 41 4.58 -9.28 -6.71
C ASP A 41 6.08 -9.58 -6.54
N THR A 42 6.55 -9.71 -5.32
CA THR A 42 7.87 -10.27 -5.04
C THR A 42 8.06 -11.65 -5.72
N LEU A 43 6.99 -12.44 -5.83
CA LEU A 43 6.97 -13.72 -6.55
C LEU A 43 7.24 -13.55 -8.05
N LEU A 44 6.87 -12.41 -8.65
CA LEU A 44 6.92 -12.14 -10.07
C LEU A 44 8.20 -11.41 -10.52
N ARG A 45 9.18 -11.33 -9.66
CA ARG A 45 10.45 -10.63 -9.94
C ARG A 45 11.07 -11.09 -11.26
N GLY A 46 11.37 -10.13 -12.14
CA GLY A 46 11.92 -10.39 -13.48
C GLY A 46 10.89 -10.86 -14.53
N TYR A 47 9.63 -11.08 -14.12
CA TYR A 47 8.59 -11.50 -15.06
C TYR A 47 8.09 -10.34 -15.92
N GLY A 48 8.40 -10.39 -17.21
CA GLY A 48 8.04 -9.32 -18.14
C GLY A 48 9.00 -8.12 -18.13
N GLU A 49 10.20 -8.28 -17.57
CA GLU A 49 11.23 -7.24 -17.55
C GLU A 49 11.50 -6.64 -18.94
N GLY A 50 11.76 -5.34 -18.99
CA GLY A 50 12.03 -4.61 -20.23
C GLY A 50 10.80 -4.19 -21.03
N LEU A 51 9.59 -4.55 -20.62
CA LEU A 51 8.36 -4.08 -21.23
C LEU A 51 7.97 -2.68 -20.75
N PRO A 52 7.41 -1.81 -21.60
CA PRO A 52 6.76 -0.58 -21.16
C PRO A 52 5.59 -0.91 -20.20
N LEU A 53 5.34 -0.04 -19.21
CA LEU A 53 4.38 -0.26 -18.13
C LEU A 53 3.04 -0.83 -18.59
N HIS A 54 2.40 -0.21 -19.58
CA HIS A 54 1.07 -0.64 -20.03
C HIS A 54 1.08 -2.09 -20.57
N ARG A 55 2.09 -2.45 -21.36
CA ARG A 55 2.24 -3.82 -21.86
C ARG A 55 2.62 -4.80 -20.76
N TRP A 56 3.49 -4.35 -19.84
CA TRP A 56 3.86 -5.14 -18.68
C TRP A 56 2.63 -5.48 -17.82
N LEU A 57 1.80 -4.50 -17.51
CA LEU A 57 0.56 -4.72 -16.76
C LEU A 57 -0.41 -5.65 -17.50
N THR A 58 -0.75 -5.32 -18.76
CA THR A 58 -1.85 -6.02 -19.49
C THR A 58 -1.45 -7.38 -20.01
N GLU A 59 -0.19 -7.57 -20.42
CA GLU A 59 0.29 -8.83 -21.03
C GLU A 59 0.89 -9.79 -19.99
N LYS A 60 1.34 -9.29 -18.83
CA LYS A 60 2.06 -10.08 -17.84
C LYS A 60 1.41 -10.04 -16.45
N MET A 61 1.36 -8.87 -15.81
CA MET A 61 0.99 -8.79 -14.41
C MET A 61 -0.47 -9.17 -14.17
N PHE A 62 -1.43 -8.44 -14.72
CA PHE A 62 -2.84 -8.72 -14.50
C PHE A 62 -3.27 -10.15 -14.86
N PRO A 63 -2.83 -10.77 -16.00
CA PRO A 63 -3.14 -12.16 -16.28
C PRO A 63 -2.53 -13.17 -15.31
N PHE A 64 -1.39 -12.82 -14.68
CA PHE A 64 -0.76 -13.68 -13.68
C PHE A 64 -1.41 -13.48 -12.31
N GLU A 65 -1.53 -12.25 -11.86
CA GLU A 65 -2.14 -11.88 -10.59
C GLU A 65 -3.56 -12.46 -10.43
N ALA A 66 -4.34 -12.48 -11.53
CA ALA A 66 -5.67 -13.09 -11.53
C ALA A 66 -5.68 -14.59 -11.18
N LYS A 67 -4.52 -15.27 -11.22
CA LYS A 67 -4.36 -16.69 -10.89
C LYS A 67 -3.82 -16.93 -9.49
N LEU A 68 -3.32 -15.88 -8.83
CA LEU A 68 -2.75 -16.02 -7.50
C LEU A 68 -3.82 -16.51 -6.51
N THR A 69 -3.50 -17.61 -5.85
CA THR A 69 -4.31 -18.09 -4.73
C THR A 69 -4.04 -17.25 -3.48
N GLU A 70 -4.83 -17.48 -2.46
CA GLU A 70 -4.64 -16.87 -1.15
C GLU A 70 -3.30 -17.27 -0.52
N GLU A 71 -2.93 -18.54 -0.68
CA GLU A 71 -1.65 -19.08 -0.20
C GLU A 71 -0.46 -18.46 -0.95
N ASP A 72 -0.57 -18.25 -2.28
CA ASP A 72 0.46 -17.58 -3.07
C ASP A 72 0.68 -16.15 -2.55
N VAL A 73 -0.39 -15.40 -2.29
CA VAL A 73 -0.32 -14.04 -1.75
C VAL A 73 0.35 -14.03 -0.37
N TYR A 74 0.01 -14.98 0.51
CA TYR A 74 0.64 -15.09 1.82
C TYR A 74 2.15 -15.34 1.71
N TRP A 75 2.56 -16.39 0.99
CA TRP A 75 3.98 -16.78 0.93
C TRP A 75 4.84 -15.78 0.15
N SER A 76 4.31 -15.18 -0.91
CA SER A 76 5.01 -14.10 -1.61
C SER A 76 5.16 -12.85 -0.74
N SER A 77 4.14 -12.51 0.06
CA SER A 77 4.24 -11.44 1.05
C SER A 77 5.26 -11.75 2.14
N MET A 78 5.35 -12.99 2.60
CA MET A 78 6.38 -13.43 3.55
C MET A 78 7.79 -13.31 2.96
N LEU A 79 7.97 -13.66 1.68
CA LEU A 79 9.25 -13.46 0.98
C LEU A 79 9.62 -11.96 0.94
N GLY A 80 8.68 -11.10 0.53
CA GLY A 80 8.88 -9.66 0.52
C GLY A 80 9.16 -9.08 1.91
N ALA A 81 8.48 -9.59 2.94
CA ALA A 81 8.72 -9.20 4.33
C ALA A 81 10.16 -9.54 4.78
N CYS A 82 10.67 -10.70 4.40
CA CYS A 82 12.08 -11.07 4.67
C CYS A 82 13.06 -10.08 4.03
N GLU A 83 12.80 -9.65 2.80
CA GLU A 83 13.63 -8.67 2.10
C GLU A 83 13.57 -7.29 2.77
N LEU A 84 12.38 -6.83 3.19
CA LEU A 84 12.22 -5.58 3.93
C LEU A 84 13.01 -5.60 5.24
N ILE A 85 12.86 -6.64 6.04
CA ILE A 85 13.59 -6.79 7.31
C ILE A 85 15.11 -6.76 7.05
N ARG A 86 15.58 -7.48 6.06
CA ARG A 86 17.01 -7.49 5.69
C ARG A 86 17.53 -6.13 5.20
N SER A 87 16.67 -5.30 4.61
CA SER A 87 17.01 -3.93 4.18
C SER A 87 16.89 -2.90 5.30
N GLY A 88 16.43 -3.30 6.49
CA GLY A 88 16.20 -2.40 7.63
C GLY A 88 14.88 -1.63 7.57
N ALA A 89 13.95 -2.04 6.71
CA ALA A 89 12.62 -1.46 6.69
C ALA A 89 11.76 -2.06 7.82
N ALA A 90 11.06 -1.20 8.56
CA ALA A 90 10.20 -1.55 9.67
C ALA A 90 8.71 -1.51 9.29
N SER A 91 8.37 -0.80 8.21
CA SER A 91 7.00 -0.60 7.77
C SER A 91 6.93 -0.39 6.25
N PHE A 92 5.77 -0.69 5.67
CA PHE A 92 5.52 -0.43 4.26
C PHE A 92 4.06 -0.05 4.00
N ASN A 93 3.82 0.61 2.87
CA ASN A 93 2.49 0.79 2.30
C ASN A 93 2.33 -0.15 1.11
N ASP A 94 1.27 -0.93 1.11
CA ASP A 94 0.97 -1.88 0.06
C ASP A 94 -0.32 -1.53 -0.67
N MET A 95 -0.32 -1.79 -1.96
CA MET A 95 -1.52 -1.73 -2.79
C MET A 95 -1.68 -3.06 -3.52
N PHE A 96 -2.62 -3.88 -3.05
CA PHE A 96 -2.89 -5.17 -3.68
C PHE A 96 -4.32 -5.62 -3.33
N TYR A 97 -4.66 -6.85 -3.61
CA TYR A 97 -5.93 -7.51 -3.25
C TYR A 97 -5.67 -8.71 -2.32
N LYS A 98 -6.73 -9.35 -1.81
CA LYS A 98 -6.64 -10.39 -0.77
C LYS A 98 -5.97 -9.87 0.50
N LEU A 99 -6.41 -8.71 0.97
CA LEU A 99 -5.82 -7.94 2.08
C LEU A 99 -5.66 -8.76 3.36
N GLU A 100 -6.54 -9.72 3.61
CA GLU A 100 -6.47 -10.60 4.79
C GLU A 100 -5.18 -11.43 4.82
N TRP A 101 -4.75 -11.93 3.68
CA TRP A 101 -3.57 -12.78 3.59
C TRP A 101 -2.28 -11.98 3.69
N ILE A 102 -2.29 -10.74 3.21
CA ILE A 102 -1.19 -9.80 3.41
C ILE A 102 -1.13 -9.38 4.88
N GLU A 103 -2.28 -9.05 5.49
CA GLU A 103 -2.35 -8.73 6.93
C GLU A 103 -1.75 -9.84 7.78
N ARG A 104 -2.11 -11.09 7.49
CA ARG A 104 -1.55 -12.26 8.19
C ARG A 104 -0.03 -12.33 8.05
N ALA A 105 0.49 -12.17 6.83
CA ALA A 105 1.94 -12.15 6.60
C ALA A 105 2.64 -11.00 7.36
N VAL A 106 2.03 -9.82 7.42
CA VAL A 106 2.53 -8.69 8.21
C VAL A 106 2.61 -9.04 9.70
N ARG A 107 1.57 -9.65 10.25
CA ARG A 107 1.55 -10.04 11.66
C ARG A 107 2.58 -11.12 11.97
N ASP A 108 2.67 -12.14 11.14
CA ASP A 108 3.61 -13.26 11.31
C ASP A 108 5.07 -12.82 11.15
N SER A 109 5.36 -11.85 10.29
CA SER A 109 6.70 -11.27 10.11
C SER A 109 7.10 -10.26 11.18
N GLY A 110 6.15 -9.69 11.90
CA GLY A 110 6.38 -8.63 12.89
C GLY A 110 6.55 -7.22 12.30
N LEU A 111 6.43 -7.03 10.99
CA LEU A 111 6.44 -5.72 10.34
C LEU A 111 5.19 -4.90 10.68
N LYS A 112 5.21 -3.63 10.29
CA LYS A 112 4.03 -2.77 10.24
C LYS A 112 3.65 -2.49 8.80
N ALA A 113 2.36 -2.31 8.52
CA ALA A 113 1.91 -1.96 7.18
C ALA A 113 0.68 -1.07 7.17
N ASN A 114 0.56 -0.27 6.10
CA ASN A 114 -0.73 0.21 5.62
C ASN A 114 -1.11 -0.61 4.39
N LEU A 115 -2.31 -1.14 4.37
CA LEU A 115 -2.81 -1.98 3.29
C LEU A 115 -3.94 -1.27 2.56
N SER A 116 -3.97 -1.37 1.24
CA SER A 116 -5.03 -0.82 0.42
C SER A 116 -5.36 -1.73 -0.75
N PHE A 117 -6.63 -1.82 -1.12
CA PHE A 117 -7.04 -2.49 -2.35
C PHE A 117 -7.12 -1.48 -3.49
N GLY A 118 -6.23 -1.56 -4.45
CA GLY A 118 -6.21 -0.68 -5.62
C GLY A 118 -7.37 -0.94 -6.56
N VAL A 119 -8.54 -0.32 -6.32
CA VAL A 119 -9.71 -0.54 -7.16
C VAL A 119 -9.49 -0.04 -8.58
N SER A 120 -9.86 -0.88 -9.55
CA SER A 120 -9.91 -0.56 -10.97
C SER A 120 -11.34 -0.71 -11.48
N ALA A 121 -11.76 0.13 -12.43
CA ALA A 121 -13.10 0.09 -13.00
C ALA A 121 -13.34 -1.23 -13.77
N LEU A 122 -14.45 -1.87 -13.45
CA LEU A 122 -14.93 -3.06 -14.14
C LEU A 122 -16.19 -2.74 -14.95
N PRO A 123 -16.37 -3.33 -16.13
CA PRO A 123 -17.58 -3.14 -16.92
C PRO A 123 -18.84 -3.53 -16.10
N GLY A 124 -19.85 -2.65 -16.12
CA GLY A 124 -21.13 -2.90 -15.46
C GLY A 124 -21.21 -2.53 -13.97
N LEU A 125 -20.08 -2.19 -13.33
CA LEU A 125 -20.07 -1.66 -11.97
C LEU A 125 -20.03 -0.13 -12.00
N GLY A 126 -20.82 0.52 -11.14
CA GLY A 126 -20.95 1.97 -11.07
C GLY A 126 -20.45 2.59 -9.77
N SER A 127 -20.87 2.04 -8.64
CA SER A 127 -20.54 2.54 -7.30
C SER A 127 -19.35 1.78 -6.70
N TYR A 128 -18.50 2.47 -5.93
CA TYR A 128 -17.38 1.84 -5.20
C TYR A 128 -17.85 0.67 -4.31
N ARG A 129 -19.06 0.77 -3.76
CA ARG A 129 -19.63 -0.27 -2.88
C ARG A 129 -19.94 -1.59 -3.60
N GLU A 130 -19.95 -1.61 -4.93
CA GLU A 130 -20.17 -2.81 -5.76
C GLU A 130 -18.88 -3.56 -6.05
N TYR A 131 -17.71 -2.99 -5.73
CA TYR A 131 -16.41 -3.62 -5.97
C TYR A 131 -15.93 -4.46 -4.78
N ALA A 132 -15.18 -5.53 -5.07
CA ALA A 132 -14.52 -6.33 -4.05
C ALA A 132 -13.59 -5.49 -3.13
N ALA A 133 -13.01 -4.44 -3.69
CA ALA A 133 -12.18 -3.49 -2.95
C ALA A 133 -12.90 -2.89 -1.73
N TYR A 134 -14.17 -2.51 -1.87
CA TYR A 134 -14.97 -2.03 -0.75
C TYR A 134 -15.17 -3.12 0.31
N ALA A 135 -15.57 -4.32 -0.12
CA ALA A 135 -15.85 -5.42 0.80
C ALA A 135 -14.60 -5.85 1.58
N GLU A 136 -13.44 -5.97 0.91
CA GLU A 136 -12.19 -6.33 1.57
C GLU A 136 -11.68 -5.20 2.49
N THR A 137 -11.78 -3.94 2.07
CA THR A 137 -11.41 -2.77 2.91
C THR A 137 -12.24 -2.74 4.19
N GLU A 138 -13.57 -2.93 4.10
CA GLU A 138 -14.46 -2.96 5.26
C GLU A 138 -14.23 -4.18 6.16
N ALA A 139 -13.95 -5.35 5.57
CA ALA A 139 -13.61 -6.54 6.33
C ALA A 139 -12.32 -6.34 7.12
N LEU A 140 -11.29 -5.79 6.49
CA LEU A 140 -10.01 -5.50 7.16
C LEU A 140 -10.22 -4.44 8.25
N ARG A 141 -10.94 -3.35 7.96
CA ARG A 141 -11.22 -2.29 8.94
C ARG A 141 -11.88 -2.82 10.22
N ARG A 142 -12.84 -3.73 10.09
CA ARG A 142 -13.48 -4.38 11.24
C ARG A 142 -12.50 -5.24 12.04
N ARG A 143 -11.71 -6.09 11.39
CA ARG A 143 -10.70 -6.91 12.06
C ARG A 143 -9.67 -6.07 12.80
N LEU A 144 -9.22 -4.96 12.22
CA LEU A 144 -8.25 -4.07 12.85
C LEU A 144 -8.84 -3.38 14.09
N ALA A 145 -10.12 -2.99 14.05
CA ALA A 145 -10.81 -2.43 15.21
C ALA A 145 -10.93 -3.46 16.35
N GLU A 146 -11.18 -4.73 16.03
CA GLU A 146 -11.24 -5.82 17.00
C GLU A 146 -9.86 -6.18 17.58
N ALA A 147 -8.81 -6.14 16.77
CA ALA A 147 -7.44 -6.40 17.20
C ALA A 147 -6.90 -5.35 18.17
N GLY A 148 -7.33 -4.09 18.04
CA GLY A 148 -7.00 -3.01 18.96
C GLY A 148 -5.53 -2.62 18.99
N ASP A 149 -4.73 -2.99 17.97
CA ASP A 149 -3.34 -2.61 17.83
C ASP A 149 -3.11 -1.68 16.63
N ASP A 150 -1.93 -1.09 16.54
CA ASP A 150 -1.53 -0.15 15.48
C ASP A 150 -0.57 -0.76 14.45
N ARG A 151 -0.40 -2.09 14.45
CA ARG A 151 0.56 -2.78 13.59
C ARG A 151 0.17 -2.69 12.13
N VAL A 152 -1.11 -2.86 11.84
CA VAL A 152 -1.66 -2.77 10.49
C VAL A 152 -2.67 -1.64 10.44
N ARG A 153 -2.68 -0.89 9.36
CA ARG A 153 -3.68 0.12 9.02
C ARG A 153 -4.26 -0.18 7.66
N VAL A 154 -5.43 0.35 7.39
CA VAL A 154 -6.07 0.25 6.08
C VAL A 154 -6.29 1.64 5.51
N ASP A 155 -6.01 1.77 4.23
CA ASP A 155 -6.30 2.95 3.41
C ASP A 155 -7.27 2.56 2.29
N VAL A 156 -7.94 3.52 1.68
CA VAL A 156 -8.77 3.27 0.50
C VAL A 156 -7.87 3.34 -0.73
N GLY A 157 -7.81 2.27 -1.53
CA GLY A 157 -6.99 2.22 -2.72
C GLY A 157 -7.76 2.63 -3.98
N LEU A 158 -7.19 3.52 -4.79
CA LEU A 158 -7.58 3.77 -6.18
C LEU A 158 -6.38 3.42 -7.06
N HIS A 159 -6.53 2.47 -8.00
CA HIS A 159 -5.36 2.03 -8.77
C HIS A 159 -4.73 3.20 -9.52
N ALA A 160 -5.38 3.76 -10.52
CA ALA A 160 -4.86 4.89 -11.30
C ALA A 160 -5.99 5.62 -12.06
N GLU A 161 -5.68 6.76 -12.68
CA GLU A 161 -6.62 7.50 -13.50
C GLU A 161 -7.11 6.66 -14.67
N TYR A 162 -6.19 6.02 -15.41
CA TYR A 162 -6.50 5.29 -16.64
C TYR A 162 -7.22 3.95 -16.42
N THR A 163 -7.30 3.48 -15.20
CA THR A 163 -8.09 2.29 -14.80
C THR A 163 -9.37 2.66 -14.08
N SER A 164 -9.76 3.94 -14.09
CA SER A 164 -10.89 4.45 -13.33
C SER A 164 -11.77 5.37 -14.18
N HIS A 165 -12.92 5.73 -13.65
CA HIS A 165 -13.78 6.76 -14.23
C HIS A 165 -14.22 7.76 -13.15
N GLY A 166 -14.67 8.95 -13.58
CA GLY A 166 -14.95 10.06 -12.67
C GLY A 166 -16.01 9.75 -11.59
N GLY A 167 -16.93 8.84 -11.84
CA GLY A 167 -17.89 8.34 -10.83
C GLY A 167 -17.18 7.57 -9.73
N LEU A 168 -16.40 6.55 -10.10
CA LEU A 168 -15.64 5.72 -9.16
C LEU A 168 -14.66 6.56 -8.33
N MET A 169 -13.95 7.51 -8.97
CA MET A 169 -13.02 8.40 -8.27
C MET A 169 -13.72 9.21 -7.17
N ARG A 170 -14.91 9.77 -7.47
CA ARG A 170 -15.70 10.50 -6.47
C ARG A 170 -16.20 9.59 -5.36
N ASP A 171 -16.71 8.43 -5.69
CA ASP A 171 -17.20 7.47 -4.69
C ASP A 171 -16.09 7.03 -3.73
N VAL A 172 -14.86 6.83 -4.24
CA VAL A 172 -13.67 6.53 -3.42
C VAL A 172 -13.35 7.70 -2.49
N ALA A 173 -13.37 8.93 -3.01
CA ALA A 173 -13.12 10.13 -2.20
C ALA A 173 -14.19 10.31 -1.10
N ASP A 174 -15.46 10.14 -1.46
CA ASP A 174 -16.58 10.28 -0.52
C ASP A 174 -16.51 9.20 0.56
N TYR A 175 -16.27 7.95 0.18
CA TYR A 175 -16.11 6.87 1.14
C TYR A 175 -14.91 7.08 2.07
N ALA A 176 -13.76 7.50 1.54
CA ALA A 176 -12.57 7.78 2.36
C ALA A 176 -12.87 8.87 3.41
N ARG A 177 -13.59 9.92 3.01
CA ARG A 177 -14.03 11.00 3.91
C ARG A 177 -15.00 10.50 4.98
N GLU A 178 -16.04 9.74 4.58
CA GLU A 178 -17.02 9.15 5.49
C GLU A 178 -16.38 8.22 6.52
N ALA A 179 -15.43 7.39 6.08
CA ALA A 179 -14.76 6.40 6.92
C ALA A 179 -13.58 6.97 7.73
N GLY A 180 -13.17 8.22 7.47
CA GLY A 180 -11.98 8.83 8.09
C GLY A 180 -10.67 8.15 7.67
N LEU A 181 -10.62 7.62 6.46
CA LEU A 181 -9.48 6.91 5.89
C LEU A 181 -8.67 7.82 4.95
N ARG A 182 -7.43 7.43 4.69
CA ARG A 182 -6.60 8.04 3.66
C ARG A 182 -6.85 7.35 2.33
N VAL A 183 -6.43 8.00 1.24
CA VAL A 183 -6.40 7.40 -0.09
C VAL A 183 -4.97 7.03 -0.47
N HIS A 184 -4.80 5.87 -1.10
CA HIS A 184 -3.55 5.43 -1.71
C HIS A 184 -3.79 5.21 -3.22
N LEU A 185 -2.97 5.84 -4.07
CA LEU A 185 -3.16 5.83 -5.52
C LEU A 185 -1.83 5.96 -6.29
N HIS A 186 -1.83 5.55 -7.57
CA HIS A 186 -0.74 5.87 -8.51
C HIS A 186 -1.04 7.20 -9.20
N LEU A 187 0.00 8.02 -9.35
CA LEU A 187 -0.14 9.37 -9.90
C LEU A 187 0.93 9.66 -10.95
N SER A 188 0.52 9.79 -12.19
CA SER A 188 1.40 10.22 -13.29
C SER A 188 2.67 9.38 -13.43
N GLU A 189 2.58 8.08 -13.26
CA GLU A 189 3.73 7.15 -13.29
C GLU A 189 4.46 7.18 -14.63
N THR A 190 3.73 7.41 -15.73
CA THR A 190 4.32 7.49 -17.06
C THR A 190 3.90 8.76 -17.81
N ARG A 191 4.76 9.21 -18.74
CA ARG A 191 4.38 10.27 -19.67
C ARG A 191 3.12 9.95 -20.45
N LYS A 192 2.94 8.68 -20.86
CA LYS A 192 1.76 8.20 -21.59
C LYS A 192 0.49 8.46 -20.79
N GLU A 193 0.43 8.01 -19.55
CA GLU A 193 -0.70 8.26 -18.63
C GLU A 193 -1.01 9.75 -18.55
N HIS A 194 0.02 10.57 -18.28
CA HIS A 194 -0.12 12.00 -18.12
C HIS A 194 -0.72 12.70 -19.36
N GLU A 195 -0.19 12.42 -20.56
CA GLU A 195 -0.65 13.05 -21.79
C GLU A 195 -2.03 12.52 -22.24
N GLU A 196 -2.29 11.23 -22.05
CA GLU A 196 -3.60 10.66 -22.35
C GLU A 196 -4.69 11.15 -21.38
N CYS A 197 -4.38 11.35 -20.10
CA CYS A 197 -5.29 11.99 -19.14
C CYS A 197 -5.71 13.37 -19.60
N LYS A 198 -4.75 14.21 -20.04
CA LYS A 198 -5.06 15.54 -20.59
C LYS A 198 -5.98 15.46 -21.82
N THR A 199 -5.78 14.46 -22.65
CA THR A 199 -6.65 14.25 -23.81
C THR A 199 -8.05 13.82 -23.42
N ARG A 200 -8.21 12.90 -22.45
CA ARG A 200 -9.51 12.42 -21.97
C ARG A 200 -10.28 13.47 -21.17
N HIS A 201 -9.57 14.36 -20.46
CA HIS A 201 -10.15 15.28 -19.47
C HIS A 201 -9.94 16.75 -19.77
N ASN A 202 -9.98 17.15 -21.05
CA ASN A 202 -9.95 18.54 -21.51
C ASN A 202 -8.74 19.32 -20.95
N GLY A 203 -7.56 18.74 -21.00
CA GLY A 203 -6.31 19.36 -20.58
C GLY A 203 -5.95 19.18 -19.08
N LEU A 204 -6.79 18.51 -18.29
CA LEU A 204 -6.45 18.22 -16.90
C LEU A 204 -5.36 17.17 -16.79
N THR A 205 -4.38 17.44 -15.97
CA THR A 205 -3.40 16.43 -15.53
C THR A 205 -4.04 15.45 -14.55
N PRO A 206 -3.47 14.24 -14.34
CA PRO A 206 -3.98 13.34 -13.30
C PRO A 206 -4.13 14.00 -11.94
N ALA A 207 -3.15 14.79 -11.50
CA ALA A 207 -3.23 15.50 -10.23
C ALA A 207 -4.40 16.51 -10.19
N ALA A 208 -4.55 17.33 -11.24
CA ALA A 208 -5.66 18.28 -11.31
C ALA A 208 -7.04 17.61 -11.42
N LEU A 209 -7.09 16.44 -12.05
CA LEU A 209 -8.32 15.64 -12.08
C LEU A 209 -8.65 15.08 -10.68
N PHE A 210 -7.68 14.49 -10.00
CA PHE A 210 -7.87 13.91 -8.66
C PHE A 210 -8.27 14.98 -7.64
N GLU A 211 -7.67 16.16 -7.70
CA GLU A 211 -8.11 17.31 -6.90
C GLU A 211 -9.55 17.72 -7.22
N ARG A 212 -9.90 17.85 -8.50
CA ARG A 212 -11.25 18.21 -8.94
C ARG A 212 -12.33 17.23 -8.45
N VAL A 213 -12.03 15.94 -8.35
CA VAL A 213 -12.98 14.92 -7.89
C VAL A 213 -12.95 14.72 -6.36
N GLY A 214 -12.11 15.48 -5.64
CA GLY A 214 -12.06 15.48 -4.17
C GLY A 214 -11.18 14.41 -3.54
N LEU A 215 -10.33 13.72 -4.32
CA LEU A 215 -9.42 12.68 -3.77
C LEU A 215 -8.35 13.27 -2.86
N PHE A 216 -8.00 14.56 -3.02
CA PHE A 216 -7.04 15.25 -2.17
C PHE A 216 -7.69 16.08 -1.04
N ASP A 217 -9.01 16.01 -0.88
CA ASP A 217 -9.70 16.57 0.28
C ASP A 217 -9.48 15.73 1.56
N VAL A 218 -8.94 14.52 1.41
CA VAL A 218 -8.47 13.65 2.48
C VAL A 218 -6.97 13.43 2.36
N PRO A 219 -6.27 13.02 3.44
CA PRO A 219 -4.86 12.69 3.32
C PRO A 219 -4.64 11.59 2.29
N ALA A 220 -3.65 11.78 1.40
CA ALA A 220 -3.40 10.87 0.30
C ALA A 220 -1.93 10.43 0.25
N ILE A 221 -1.69 9.20 -0.18
CA ILE A 221 -0.39 8.68 -0.60
C ILE A 221 -0.46 8.55 -2.11
N ALA A 222 0.28 9.39 -2.81
CA ALA A 222 0.39 9.39 -4.26
C ALA A 222 1.76 8.80 -4.64
N ALA A 223 1.73 7.59 -5.20
CA ALA A 223 2.93 6.90 -5.66
C ALA A 223 3.36 7.44 -7.04
N HIS A 224 4.69 7.52 -7.25
CA HIS A 224 5.38 8.01 -8.46
C HIS A 224 5.32 9.52 -8.70
#